data_2ce5bb879ec0a5e8042b818c35ba455e
#
_entry.id   2ce5bb879ec0a5e8042b818c35ba455e
#
_cell.length_a   1.000
_cell.length_b   1.000
_cell.length_c   1.000
_cell.angle_alpha   90.00
_cell.angle_beta   90.00
_cell.angle_gamma   90.00
#
_symmetry.space_group_name_H-M   'P 1'
#
loop_
_entity.id
_entity.type
_entity.pdbx_description
1 polymer ?
#
loop_
_entity_poly.entity_id
_entity_poly.type
_entity_poly.pdbx_seq_one_letter_code
_entity_poly.pdbx_strand_id
1 'polypeptide(L)'
;MSKKRSGALGPVTAEPQQRGVAAVESAAAILDVLHKAQVPLGVTSIAKASGFAPARVHHYLVSLLKTGLVHKEESPVRYGLGPFAIRLGLTAVDRLEIQHFSAPFLHELSTETGEASFFSIWSPAGPVIVRWEQGMRPLTVFARLGTVMPLLRSATGQVYCAWGQGATVAEAVERALLQLPPEERAAERVACRVRTEEARHMACGTTRGSMLAEVSAVAAPVFDREGNLAGVMTVLGLLQGFDASPKGAMANAVRRVSRRLSEKLGYSIRDE
;
A
#
# COMPACT_ATOMS: atom_id res chain seq x y z
N MET A 1 64.55 9.63 -5.06
CA MET A 1 63.98 8.35 -4.62
C MET A 1 62.82 8.65 -3.66
N SER A 2 61.59 8.65 -4.14
CA SER A 2 60.40 8.96 -3.32
C SER A 2 59.50 7.73 -3.27
N LYS A 3 59.35 7.16 -2.09
CA LYS A 3 58.48 6.00 -1.81
C LYS A 3 57.02 6.43 -1.69
N LYS A 4 56.18 6.01 -2.65
CA LYS A 4 54.73 6.04 -2.55
C LYS A 4 54.29 5.08 -1.43
N ARG A 5 53.60 5.60 -0.42
CA ARG A 5 52.84 4.80 0.57
C ARG A 5 51.46 4.49 -0.01
N SER A 6 51.23 3.22 -0.29
CA SER A 6 49.91 2.67 -0.59
C SER A 6 49.12 2.60 0.71
N GLY A 7 48.00 3.37 0.81
CA GLY A 7 47.05 3.27 1.88
C GLY A 7 46.10 2.13 1.60
N ALA A 8 46.20 1.05 2.35
CA ALA A 8 45.21 -0.03 2.36
C ALA A 8 43.95 0.49 3.06
N LEU A 9 42.82 0.48 2.36
CA LEU A 9 41.48 0.64 2.94
C LEU A 9 41.19 -0.58 3.83
N GLY A 10 41.01 -0.32 5.13
CA GLY A 10 40.60 -1.34 6.10
C GLY A 10 39.20 -1.90 5.80
N PRO A 11 38.86 -3.09 6.32
CA PRO A 11 37.59 -3.72 6.05
C PRO A 11 36.45 -2.89 6.64
N VAL A 12 35.43 -2.63 5.82
CA VAL A 12 34.16 -2.03 6.23
C VAL A 12 33.54 -2.98 7.27
N THR A 13 33.51 -2.54 8.53
CA THR A 13 32.84 -3.27 9.61
C THR A 13 31.35 -3.28 9.31
N ALA A 14 30.81 -4.46 9.00
CA ALA A 14 29.37 -4.69 8.91
C ALA A 14 28.73 -4.32 10.24
N GLU A 15 27.73 -3.45 10.24
CA GLU A 15 26.92 -3.14 11.41
C GLU A 15 26.32 -4.42 11.99
N PRO A 16 26.30 -4.59 13.33
CA PRO A 16 25.72 -5.78 13.94
C PRO A 16 24.21 -5.83 13.63
N GLN A 17 23.79 -6.83 12.85
CA GLN A 17 22.37 -7.12 12.63
C GLN A 17 21.70 -7.34 14.00
N GLN A 18 20.84 -6.41 14.40
CA GLN A 18 20.04 -6.55 15.61
C GLN A 18 19.15 -7.79 15.48
N ARG A 19 19.31 -8.74 16.38
CA ARG A 19 18.51 -9.97 16.39
C ARG A 19 17.10 -9.65 16.89
N GLY A 20 16.09 -9.87 16.05
CA GLY A 20 14.68 -9.79 16.42
C GLY A 20 14.28 -10.86 17.45
N VAL A 21 13.14 -10.66 18.11
CA VAL A 21 12.54 -11.65 19.03
C VAL A 21 11.60 -12.55 18.21
N ALA A 22 12.02 -13.77 17.94
CA ALA A 22 11.28 -14.74 17.12
C ALA A 22 9.82 -14.99 17.58
N ALA A 23 9.52 -14.81 18.86
CA ALA A 23 8.16 -14.91 19.37
C ALA A 23 7.27 -13.77 18.86
N VAL A 24 7.80 -12.54 18.80
CA VAL A 24 7.07 -11.38 18.29
C VAL A 24 6.81 -11.52 16.78
N GLU A 25 7.83 -11.98 16.03
CA GLU A 25 7.71 -12.23 14.59
C GLU A 25 6.66 -13.31 14.29
N SER A 26 6.63 -14.38 15.08
CA SER A 26 5.62 -15.44 14.93
C SER A 26 4.22 -14.97 15.26
N ALA A 27 4.05 -14.16 16.31
CA ALA A 27 2.77 -13.55 16.66
C ALA A 27 2.29 -12.61 15.54
N ALA A 28 3.18 -11.77 15.00
CA ALA A 28 2.89 -10.87 13.88
C ALA A 28 2.46 -11.64 12.61
N ALA A 29 3.11 -12.76 12.29
CA ALA A 29 2.74 -13.61 11.17
C ALA A 29 1.30 -14.19 11.31
N ILE A 30 0.89 -14.56 12.52
CA ILE A 30 -0.47 -15.04 12.79
C ILE A 30 -1.49 -13.90 12.64
N LEU A 31 -1.18 -12.70 13.14
CA LEU A 31 -2.02 -11.52 12.98
C LEU A 31 -2.18 -11.13 11.51
N ASP A 32 -1.11 -11.24 10.71
CA ASP A 32 -1.15 -10.99 9.26
C ASP A 32 -2.07 -11.97 8.51
N VAL A 33 -2.05 -13.26 8.90
CA VAL A 33 -3.00 -14.25 8.36
C VAL A 33 -4.45 -13.87 8.67
N LEU A 34 -4.76 -13.45 9.91
CA LEU A 34 -6.09 -13.03 10.30
C LEU A 34 -6.53 -11.74 9.58
N HIS A 35 -5.59 -10.80 9.40
CA HIS A 35 -5.83 -9.57 8.63
C HIS A 35 -6.20 -9.88 7.17
N LYS A 36 -5.44 -10.74 6.50
CA LYS A 36 -5.66 -11.10 5.09
C LYS A 36 -6.94 -11.90 4.87
N ALA A 37 -7.34 -12.73 5.81
CA ALA A 37 -8.53 -13.56 5.70
C ALA A 37 -9.83 -12.77 5.72
N GLN A 38 -9.87 -11.62 6.39
CA GLN A 38 -11.04 -10.74 6.56
C GLN A 38 -12.28 -11.41 7.18
N VAL A 39 -12.15 -12.67 7.61
CA VAL A 39 -13.16 -13.45 8.32
C VAL A 39 -12.47 -14.25 9.42
N PRO A 40 -13.16 -14.57 10.53
CA PRO A 40 -12.59 -15.39 11.58
C PRO A 40 -12.21 -16.79 11.08
N LEU A 41 -11.02 -17.26 11.45
CA LEU A 41 -10.44 -18.55 11.02
C LEU A 41 -10.29 -19.55 12.16
N GLY A 42 -10.46 -20.85 11.87
CA GLY A 42 -10.08 -21.93 12.77
C GLY A 42 -8.56 -22.13 12.84
N VAL A 43 -8.07 -22.75 13.93
CA VAL A 43 -6.62 -23.00 14.16
C VAL A 43 -5.95 -23.71 12.98
N THR A 44 -6.61 -24.70 12.37
CA THR A 44 -6.06 -25.47 11.24
C THR A 44 -5.84 -24.59 10.00
N SER A 45 -6.79 -23.68 9.70
CA SER A 45 -6.67 -22.74 8.60
C SER A 45 -5.54 -21.74 8.82
N ILE A 46 -5.41 -21.20 10.04
CA ILE A 46 -4.31 -20.31 10.44
C ILE A 46 -2.97 -21.05 10.31
N ALA A 47 -2.88 -22.29 10.78
CA ALA A 47 -1.68 -23.13 10.70
C ALA A 47 -1.23 -23.34 9.25
N LYS A 48 -2.18 -23.69 8.37
CA LYS A 48 -1.92 -23.86 6.95
C LYS A 48 -1.42 -22.57 6.28
N ALA A 49 -2.06 -21.44 6.58
CA ALA A 49 -1.72 -20.16 5.98
C ALA A 49 -0.41 -19.56 6.52
N SER A 50 -0.08 -19.76 7.80
CA SER A 50 1.15 -19.27 8.42
C SER A 50 2.36 -20.18 8.25
N GLY A 51 2.16 -21.43 7.81
CA GLY A 51 3.21 -22.45 7.76
C GLY A 51 3.65 -23.00 9.13
N PHE A 52 2.91 -22.70 10.21
CA PHE A 52 3.23 -23.16 11.56
C PHE A 52 2.45 -24.43 11.91
N ALA A 53 3.02 -25.26 12.82
CA ALA A 53 2.31 -26.39 13.38
C ALA A 53 1.08 -25.91 14.18
N PRO A 54 -0.06 -26.64 14.16
CA PRO A 54 -1.29 -26.24 14.88
C PRO A 54 -1.08 -26.00 16.38
N ALA A 55 -0.26 -26.80 17.04
CA ALA A 55 0.08 -26.62 18.45
C ALA A 55 0.79 -25.29 18.73
N ARG A 56 1.70 -24.89 17.83
CA ARG A 56 2.40 -23.60 17.89
C ARG A 56 1.43 -22.44 17.69
N VAL A 57 0.56 -22.51 16.70
CA VAL A 57 -0.50 -21.49 16.45
C VAL A 57 -1.38 -21.35 17.71
N HIS A 58 -1.85 -22.46 18.29
CA HIS A 58 -2.67 -22.44 19.49
C HIS A 58 -1.96 -21.74 20.67
N HIS A 59 -0.69 -22.00 20.87
CA HIS A 59 0.10 -21.36 21.93
C HIS A 59 0.16 -19.83 21.76
N TYR A 60 0.39 -19.33 20.53
CA TYR A 60 0.37 -17.90 20.27
C TYR A 60 -1.02 -17.29 20.39
N LEU A 61 -2.06 -17.97 19.92
CA LEU A 61 -3.45 -17.50 20.03
C LEU A 61 -3.87 -17.30 21.49
N VAL A 62 -3.43 -18.17 22.42
CA VAL A 62 -3.67 -17.99 23.86
C VAL A 62 -3.08 -16.67 24.37
N SER A 63 -1.88 -16.31 23.94
CA SER A 63 -1.23 -15.05 24.33
C SER A 63 -1.90 -13.85 23.67
N LEU A 64 -2.24 -13.96 22.39
CA LEU A 64 -2.92 -12.89 21.63
C LEU A 64 -4.34 -12.62 22.13
N LEU A 65 -5.05 -13.65 22.63
CA LEU A 65 -6.33 -13.50 23.32
C LEU A 65 -6.17 -12.72 24.62
N LYS A 66 -5.18 -13.06 25.45
CA LYS A 66 -4.90 -12.37 26.74
C LYS A 66 -4.61 -10.88 26.53
N THR A 67 -3.94 -10.52 25.44
CA THR A 67 -3.63 -9.13 25.12
C THR A 67 -4.79 -8.40 24.40
N GLY A 68 -5.85 -9.11 23.99
CA GLY A 68 -6.95 -8.55 23.24
C GLY A 68 -6.64 -8.22 21.78
N LEU A 69 -5.47 -8.64 21.27
CA LEU A 69 -5.12 -8.53 19.85
C LEU A 69 -5.94 -9.47 18.96
N VAL A 70 -6.39 -10.59 19.53
CA VAL A 70 -7.27 -11.57 18.90
C VAL A 70 -8.53 -11.72 19.76
N HIS A 71 -9.66 -12.01 19.14
CA HIS A 71 -10.87 -12.49 19.82
C HIS A 71 -11.21 -13.89 19.35
N LYS A 72 -12.02 -14.60 20.14
CA LYS A 72 -12.47 -15.97 19.86
C LYS A 72 -13.99 -16.00 19.77
N GLU A 73 -14.50 -16.62 18.71
CA GLU A 73 -15.89 -17.02 18.57
C GLU A 73 -16.06 -18.47 19.05
N GLU A 74 -17.15 -18.77 19.76
CA GLU A 74 -17.31 -20.07 20.43
C GLU A 74 -18.01 -21.14 19.55
N SER A 75 -18.83 -20.73 18.60
CA SER A 75 -19.61 -21.70 17.83
C SER A 75 -19.78 -21.29 16.37
N PRO A 76 -19.02 -21.85 15.44
CA PRO A 76 -17.83 -22.70 15.62
C PRO A 76 -16.62 -21.93 16.16
N VAL A 77 -15.67 -22.63 16.81
CA VAL A 77 -14.46 -22.00 17.35
C VAL A 77 -13.64 -21.38 16.22
N ARG A 78 -13.56 -20.05 16.21
CA ARG A 78 -12.80 -19.25 15.25
C ARG A 78 -12.12 -18.09 15.94
N TYR A 79 -11.09 -17.54 15.29
CA TYR A 79 -10.28 -16.45 15.79
C TYR A 79 -10.26 -15.30 14.77
N GLY A 80 -10.45 -14.08 15.25
CA GLY A 80 -10.41 -12.85 14.48
C GLY A 80 -9.58 -11.77 15.17
N LEU A 81 -9.36 -10.63 14.51
CA LEU A 81 -8.67 -9.50 15.12
C LEU A 81 -9.52 -8.92 16.25
N GLY A 82 -8.92 -8.75 17.43
CA GLY A 82 -9.58 -8.32 18.65
C GLY A 82 -9.67 -6.80 18.84
N PRO A 83 -10.39 -6.34 19.88
CA PRO A 83 -10.61 -4.91 20.13
C PRO A 83 -9.32 -4.12 20.36
N PHE A 84 -8.25 -4.73 20.87
CA PHE A 84 -6.98 -4.05 21.04
C PHE A 84 -6.29 -3.78 19.70
N ALA A 85 -6.39 -4.71 18.74
CA ALA A 85 -5.88 -4.49 17.38
C ALA A 85 -6.61 -3.31 16.70
N ILE A 86 -7.93 -3.18 16.90
CA ILE A 86 -8.71 -2.03 16.41
C ILE A 86 -8.18 -0.72 17.01
N ARG A 87 -8.02 -0.64 18.33
CA ARG A 87 -7.51 0.58 19.00
C ARG A 87 -6.11 0.96 18.53
N LEU A 88 -5.21 -0.02 18.38
CA LEU A 88 -3.86 0.22 17.87
C LEU A 88 -3.89 0.77 16.45
N GLY A 89 -4.69 0.16 15.57
CA GLY A 89 -4.86 0.61 14.20
C GLY A 89 -5.42 2.03 14.12
N LEU A 90 -6.49 2.34 14.86
CA LEU A 90 -7.07 3.68 14.91
C LEU A 90 -6.08 4.72 15.42
N THR A 91 -5.37 4.45 16.53
CA THR A 91 -4.35 5.37 17.06
C THR A 91 -3.21 5.60 16.06
N ALA A 92 -2.77 4.56 15.35
CA ALA A 92 -1.73 4.70 14.34
C ALA A 92 -2.20 5.58 13.17
N VAL A 93 -3.43 5.37 12.75
CA VAL A 93 -4.09 6.12 11.67
C VAL A 93 -4.34 7.58 12.07
N ASP A 94 -4.82 7.85 13.29
CA ASP A 94 -5.08 9.20 13.81
C ASP A 94 -3.82 10.08 13.90
N ARG A 95 -2.65 9.47 14.04
CA ARG A 95 -1.36 10.18 14.03
C ARG A 95 -0.90 10.62 12.64
N LEU A 96 -1.57 10.16 11.59
CA LEU A 96 -1.28 10.57 10.23
C LEU A 96 -2.06 11.84 9.91
N GLU A 97 -1.46 13.02 10.13
CA GLU A 97 -2.07 14.32 9.80
C GLU A 97 -2.64 14.35 8.38
N ILE A 98 -1.95 13.75 7.43
CA ILE A 98 -2.37 13.67 6.03
C ILE A 98 -3.71 12.98 5.84
N GLN A 99 -4.08 12.03 6.71
CA GLN A 99 -5.36 11.35 6.64
C GLN A 99 -6.51 12.30 6.97
N HIS A 100 -6.35 13.17 7.97
CA HIS A 100 -7.34 14.19 8.29
C HIS A 100 -7.49 15.20 7.15
N PHE A 101 -6.35 15.64 6.57
CA PHE A 101 -6.37 16.57 5.44
C PHE A 101 -6.97 15.96 4.18
N SER A 102 -6.79 14.66 3.91
CA SER A 102 -7.30 14.02 2.69
C SER A 102 -8.81 13.83 2.65
N ALA A 103 -9.49 13.80 3.81
CA ALA A 103 -10.91 13.52 3.90
C ALA A 103 -11.81 14.42 3.03
N PRO A 104 -11.77 15.76 3.16
CA PRO A 104 -12.63 16.63 2.37
C PRO A 104 -12.33 16.56 0.87
N PHE A 105 -11.09 16.32 0.50
CA PHE A 105 -10.68 16.19 -0.90
C PHE A 105 -11.14 14.88 -1.53
N LEU A 106 -11.14 13.77 -0.78
CA LEU A 106 -11.73 12.52 -1.25
C LEU A 106 -13.24 12.63 -1.43
N HIS A 107 -13.92 13.28 -0.48
CA HIS A 107 -15.35 13.54 -0.58
C HIS A 107 -15.69 14.38 -1.82
N GLU A 108 -14.95 15.47 -2.05
CA GLU A 108 -15.06 16.29 -3.26
C GLU A 108 -14.88 15.46 -4.53
N LEU A 109 -13.81 14.64 -4.58
CA LEU A 109 -13.49 13.81 -5.73
C LEU A 109 -14.59 12.77 -6.01
N SER A 110 -15.08 12.08 -4.97
CA SER A 110 -16.17 11.10 -5.13
C SER A 110 -17.49 11.75 -5.51
N THR A 111 -17.80 12.93 -4.98
CA THR A 111 -19.01 13.68 -5.32
C THR A 111 -18.98 14.15 -6.78
N GLU A 112 -17.84 14.69 -7.24
CA GLU A 112 -17.69 15.20 -8.59
C GLU A 112 -17.72 14.08 -9.64
N THR A 113 -17.03 12.97 -9.37
CA THR A 113 -16.90 11.87 -10.32
C THR A 113 -18.04 10.86 -10.26
N GLY A 114 -18.78 10.82 -9.15
CA GLY A 114 -19.75 9.78 -8.83
C GLY A 114 -19.12 8.42 -8.49
N GLU A 115 -17.78 8.32 -8.51
CA GLU A 115 -17.03 7.08 -8.35
C GLU A 115 -16.40 6.97 -6.96
N ALA A 116 -16.04 5.77 -6.55
CA ALA A 116 -15.32 5.57 -5.30
C ALA A 116 -13.91 6.14 -5.38
N SER A 117 -13.39 6.65 -4.27
CA SER A 117 -12.03 7.13 -4.17
C SER A 117 -11.35 6.69 -2.89
N PHE A 118 -10.02 6.65 -2.91
CA PHE A 118 -9.24 6.36 -1.71
C PHE A 118 -7.91 7.11 -1.70
N PHE A 119 -7.38 7.24 -0.48
CA PHE A 119 -6.04 7.76 -0.24
C PHE A 119 -5.16 6.64 0.29
N SER A 120 -3.95 6.53 -0.25
CA SER A 120 -2.94 5.57 0.20
C SER A 120 -1.66 6.26 0.59
N ILE A 121 -0.93 5.64 1.54
CA ILE A 121 0.41 6.02 1.96
C ILE A 121 1.37 4.86 1.75
N TRP A 122 2.67 5.16 1.76
CA TRP A 122 3.69 4.13 1.71
C TRP A 122 3.84 3.42 3.07
N SER A 123 3.98 2.11 3.04
CA SER A 123 4.35 1.28 4.19
C SER A 123 5.49 0.32 3.81
N PRO A 124 6.15 -0.35 4.76
CA PRO A 124 7.15 -1.38 4.45
C PRO A 124 6.61 -2.53 3.57
N ALA A 125 5.30 -2.79 3.59
CA ALA A 125 4.63 -3.77 2.74
C ALA A 125 4.28 -3.24 1.35
N GLY A 126 4.41 -1.94 1.11
CA GLY A 126 3.99 -1.24 -0.11
C GLY A 126 2.88 -0.21 0.14
N PRO A 127 2.21 0.28 -0.90
CA PRO A 127 1.15 1.26 -0.78
C PRO A 127 -0.06 0.71 -0.01
N VAL A 128 -0.45 1.34 1.10
CA VAL A 128 -1.58 0.90 1.93
C VAL A 128 -2.71 1.93 1.89
N ILE A 129 -3.95 1.47 1.72
CA ILE A 129 -5.15 2.32 1.77
C ILE A 129 -5.41 2.72 3.22
N VAL A 130 -5.37 4.04 3.50
CA VAL A 130 -5.63 4.58 4.84
C VAL A 130 -6.95 5.33 4.93
N ARG A 131 -7.55 5.70 3.80
CA ARG A 131 -8.87 6.32 3.74
C ARG A 131 -9.61 5.89 2.49
N TRP A 132 -10.93 5.69 2.65
CA TRP A 132 -11.84 5.30 1.58
C TRP A 132 -13.07 6.21 1.61
N GLU A 133 -13.51 6.64 0.43
CA GLU A 133 -14.76 7.36 0.22
C GLU A 133 -15.60 6.60 -0.81
N GLN A 134 -16.86 6.35 -0.47
CA GLN A 134 -17.77 5.63 -1.33
C GLN A 134 -18.31 6.55 -2.42
N GLY A 135 -18.34 6.08 -3.67
CA GLY A 135 -19.01 6.76 -4.75
C GLY A 135 -20.53 6.55 -4.73
N MET A 136 -21.23 7.27 -5.59
CA MET A 136 -22.69 7.07 -5.78
C MET A 136 -22.99 5.74 -6.49
N ARG A 137 -22.07 5.24 -7.31
CA ARG A 137 -22.19 3.96 -8.00
C ARG A 137 -21.72 2.83 -7.09
N PRO A 138 -22.54 1.78 -6.89
CA PRO A 138 -22.11 0.63 -6.11
C PRO A 138 -20.90 -0.04 -6.78
N LEU A 139 -19.80 -0.13 -6.05
CA LEU A 139 -18.60 -0.82 -6.50
C LEU A 139 -18.24 -1.87 -5.46
N THR A 140 -18.42 -3.14 -5.80
CA THR A 140 -17.97 -4.24 -4.96
C THR A 140 -16.54 -4.59 -5.35
N VAL A 141 -15.58 -4.03 -4.64
CA VAL A 141 -14.16 -4.36 -4.80
C VAL A 141 -13.59 -4.88 -3.49
N PHE A 142 -12.56 -5.73 -3.58
CA PHE A 142 -11.83 -6.25 -2.43
C PHE A 142 -10.84 -5.23 -1.82
N ALA A 143 -10.91 -3.95 -2.21
CA ALA A 143 -10.09 -2.88 -1.67
C ALA A 143 -10.78 -2.23 -0.47
N ARG A 144 -10.13 -2.23 0.68
CA ARG A 144 -10.62 -1.69 1.96
C ARG A 144 -9.50 -0.96 2.68
N LEU A 145 -9.83 -0.30 3.76
CA LEU A 145 -8.81 0.23 4.69
C LEU A 145 -7.84 -0.88 5.09
N GLY A 146 -6.53 -0.59 5.07
CA GLY A 146 -5.47 -1.54 5.34
C GLY A 146 -5.07 -2.43 4.15
N THR A 147 -5.78 -2.39 3.02
CA THR A 147 -5.36 -3.14 1.81
C THR A 147 -4.05 -2.58 1.26
N VAL A 148 -3.07 -3.46 1.03
CA VAL A 148 -1.84 -3.14 0.31
C VAL A 148 -2.09 -3.25 -1.18
N MET A 149 -1.91 -2.14 -1.90
CA MET A 149 -2.15 -2.08 -3.34
C MET A 149 -1.00 -2.73 -4.12
N PRO A 150 -1.28 -3.53 -5.15
CA PRO A 150 -0.26 -4.12 -6.00
C PRO A 150 0.60 -3.04 -6.67
N LEU A 151 1.92 -3.13 -6.48
CA LEU A 151 2.85 -2.11 -6.97
C LEU A 151 3.00 -2.13 -8.50
N LEU A 152 3.03 -3.31 -9.11
CA LEU A 152 3.33 -3.47 -10.53
C LEU A 152 2.14 -3.11 -11.44
N ARG A 153 0.91 -3.50 -11.07
CA ARG A 153 -0.25 -3.51 -11.99
C ARG A 153 -1.39 -2.57 -11.58
N SER A 154 -1.25 -1.77 -10.52
CA SER A 154 -2.27 -0.79 -10.12
C SER A 154 -1.91 0.64 -10.54
N ALA A 155 -2.92 1.49 -10.76
CA ALA A 155 -2.71 2.92 -10.99
C ALA A 155 -1.96 3.58 -9.83
N THR A 156 -2.31 3.23 -8.59
CA THR A 156 -1.63 3.66 -7.37
C THR A 156 -0.17 3.26 -7.39
N GLY A 157 0.15 2.00 -7.73
CA GLY A 157 1.52 1.49 -7.82
C GLY A 157 2.37 2.24 -8.85
N GLN A 158 1.79 2.58 -10.03
CA GLN A 158 2.48 3.37 -11.04
C GLN A 158 2.93 4.73 -10.49
N VAL A 159 2.09 5.40 -9.69
CA VAL A 159 2.43 6.67 -9.06
C VAL A 159 3.55 6.51 -8.04
N TYR A 160 3.52 5.46 -7.20
CA TYR A 160 4.62 5.19 -6.27
C TYR A 160 5.92 4.85 -6.99
N CYS A 161 5.88 4.09 -8.08
CA CYS A 161 7.05 3.83 -8.91
C CYS A 161 7.61 5.10 -9.55
N ALA A 162 6.75 6.07 -9.86
CA ALA A 162 7.16 7.33 -10.50
C ALA A 162 7.77 8.33 -9.51
N TRP A 163 7.23 8.49 -8.30
CA TRP A 163 7.59 9.56 -7.38
C TRP A 163 8.01 9.09 -5.98
N GLY A 164 7.89 7.80 -5.66
CA GLY A 164 8.29 7.28 -4.36
C GLY A 164 9.80 7.33 -4.14
N GLN A 165 10.22 7.18 -2.88
CA GLN A 165 11.65 7.21 -2.51
C GLN A 165 12.41 6.06 -3.19
N GLY A 166 13.37 6.43 -4.06
CA GLY A 166 13.99 5.58 -5.07
C GLY A 166 14.44 4.18 -4.59
N ALA A 167 15.30 4.08 -3.57
CA ALA A 167 15.80 2.78 -3.09
C ALA A 167 14.68 1.89 -2.54
N THR A 168 13.82 2.44 -1.67
CA THR A 168 12.73 1.68 -1.01
C THR A 168 11.71 1.15 -2.02
N VAL A 169 11.35 1.96 -3.01
CA VAL A 169 10.40 1.55 -4.07
C VAL A 169 11.06 0.53 -5.00
N ALA A 170 12.32 0.72 -5.38
CA ALA A 170 13.05 -0.21 -6.24
C ALA A 170 13.14 -1.62 -5.62
N GLU A 171 13.48 -1.70 -4.33
CA GLU A 171 13.48 -2.97 -3.59
C GLU A 171 12.10 -3.62 -3.53
N ALA A 172 11.04 -2.83 -3.33
CA ALA A 172 9.67 -3.32 -3.31
C ALA A 172 9.23 -3.83 -4.70
N VAL A 173 9.64 -3.18 -5.79
CA VAL A 173 9.43 -3.64 -7.18
C VAL A 173 10.12 -4.98 -7.40
N GLU A 174 11.38 -5.13 -6.99
CA GLU A 174 12.11 -6.40 -7.13
C GLU A 174 11.44 -7.53 -6.33
N ARG A 175 11.02 -7.25 -5.09
CA ARG A 175 10.25 -8.24 -4.30
C ARG A 175 8.94 -8.63 -4.98
N ALA A 176 8.23 -7.67 -5.58
CA ALA A 176 6.99 -7.94 -6.29
C ALA A 176 7.23 -8.77 -7.57
N LEU A 177 8.30 -8.49 -8.31
CA LEU A 177 8.69 -9.28 -9.48
C LEU A 177 9.06 -10.73 -9.13
N LEU A 178 9.71 -10.94 -7.97
CA LEU A 178 10.04 -12.27 -7.50
C LEU A 178 8.81 -13.15 -7.18
N GLN A 179 7.65 -12.55 -6.93
CA GLN A 179 6.39 -13.29 -6.73
C GLN A 179 5.76 -13.78 -8.05
N LEU A 180 6.23 -13.27 -9.20
CA LEU A 180 5.77 -13.71 -10.50
C LEU A 180 6.53 -14.98 -10.97
N PRO A 181 5.93 -15.77 -11.87
CA PRO A 181 6.63 -16.83 -12.56
C PRO A 181 7.91 -16.29 -13.23
N PRO A 182 9.03 -17.05 -13.19
CA PRO A 182 10.31 -16.58 -13.72
C PRO A 182 10.25 -16.08 -15.18
N GLU A 183 9.43 -16.71 -16.00
CA GLU A 183 9.21 -16.39 -17.41
C GLU A 183 8.52 -15.04 -17.62
N GLU A 184 7.71 -14.57 -16.67
CA GLU A 184 6.99 -13.29 -16.75
C GLU A 184 7.84 -12.11 -16.26
N ARG A 185 8.85 -12.34 -15.41
CA ARG A 185 9.57 -11.27 -14.68
C ARG A 185 10.23 -10.25 -15.60
N ALA A 186 10.87 -10.70 -16.66
CA ALA A 186 11.58 -9.82 -17.60
C ALA A 186 10.60 -8.89 -18.34
N ALA A 187 9.52 -9.45 -18.86
CA ALA A 187 8.48 -8.70 -19.56
C ALA A 187 7.78 -7.71 -18.62
N GLU A 188 7.41 -8.13 -17.39
CA GLU A 188 6.74 -7.28 -16.43
C GLU A 188 7.66 -6.15 -15.93
N ARG A 189 8.97 -6.40 -15.79
CA ARG A 189 9.94 -5.34 -15.45
C ARG A 189 9.98 -4.24 -16.52
N VAL A 190 9.99 -4.61 -17.80
CA VAL A 190 9.93 -3.63 -18.90
C VAL A 190 8.61 -2.89 -18.90
N ALA A 191 7.49 -3.60 -18.77
CA ALA A 191 6.17 -3.01 -18.75
C ALA A 191 5.96 -2.07 -17.54
N CYS A 192 6.49 -2.42 -16.36
CA CYS A 192 6.48 -1.55 -15.18
C CYS A 192 7.25 -0.24 -15.44
N ARG A 193 8.42 -0.31 -16.08
CA ARG A 193 9.20 0.89 -16.44
C ARG A 193 8.43 1.79 -17.38
N VAL A 194 7.85 1.24 -18.45
CA VAL A 194 7.04 2.02 -19.41
C VAL A 194 5.89 2.73 -18.70
N ARG A 195 5.11 1.99 -17.87
CA ARG A 195 4.01 2.59 -17.10
C ARG A 195 4.46 3.68 -16.13
N THR A 196 5.65 3.52 -15.55
CA THR A 196 6.27 4.52 -14.65
C THR A 196 6.60 5.82 -15.40
N GLU A 197 7.18 5.71 -16.58
CA GLU A 197 7.52 6.85 -17.45
C GLU A 197 6.26 7.56 -17.95
N GLU A 198 5.25 6.80 -18.39
CA GLU A 198 3.94 7.33 -18.78
C GLU A 198 3.27 8.07 -17.60
N ALA A 199 3.32 7.50 -16.40
CA ALA A 199 2.76 8.14 -15.22
C ALA A 199 3.44 9.48 -14.91
N ARG A 200 4.77 9.57 -15.03
CA ARG A 200 5.51 10.83 -14.89
C ARG A 200 5.10 11.86 -15.93
N HIS A 201 5.04 11.46 -17.20
CA HIS A 201 4.69 12.37 -18.30
C HIS A 201 3.26 12.89 -18.18
N MET A 202 2.32 12.04 -17.76
CA MET A 202 0.90 12.38 -17.64
C MET A 202 0.52 12.92 -16.27
N ALA A 203 1.45 12.97 -15.30
CA ALA A 203 1.20 13.29 -13.89
C ALA A 203 0.06 12.47 -13.27
N CYS A 204 -0.15 11.25 -13.75
CA CYS A 204 -1.13 10.29 -13.21
C CYS A 204 -0.80 8.86 -13.65
N GLY A 205 -1.13 7.89 -12.79
CA GLY A 205 -1.18 6.47 -13.16
C GLY A 205 -2.59 6.09 -13.60
N THR A 206 -2.69 5.17 -14.56
CA THR A 206 -3.99 4.69 -15.06
C THR A 206 -4.01 3.19 -15.22
N THR A 207 -5.16 2.57 -14.95
CA THR A 207 -5.38 1.14 -15.23
C THR A 207 -6.75 0.92 -15.83
N ARG A 208 -6.81 -0.05 -16.76
CA ARG A 208 -8.05 -0.47 -17.38
C ARG A 208 -8.12 -1.99 -17.38
N GLY A 209 -8.82 -2.57 -16.40
CA GLY A 209 -8.98 -4.02 -16.27
C GLY A 209 -7.70 -4.80 -15.92
N SER A 210 -6.59 -4.14 -15.62
CA SER A 210 -5.29 -4.83 -15.44
C SER A 210 -5.08 -5.44 -14.04
N MET A 211 -5.76 -4.95 -13.03
CA MET A 211 -5.72 -5.51 -11.68
C MET A 211 -6.95 -6.39 -11.40
N LEU A 212 -8.12 -5.90 -11.78
CA LEU A 212 -9.40 -6.60 -11.76
C LEU A 212 -10.06 -6.37 -13.11
N ALA A 213 -10.46 -7.43 -13.80
CA ALA A 213 -10.94 -7.39 -15.20
C ALA A 213 -12.06 -6.35 -15.45
N GLU A 214 -12.87 -6.07 -14.44
CA GLU A 214 -14.02 -5.18 -14.54
C GLU A 214 -13.79 -3.79 -13.92
N VAL A 215 -12.57 -3.48 -13.44
CA VAL A 215 -12.28 -2.23 -12.72
C VAL A 215 -11.24 -1.40 -13.46
N SER A 216 -11.53 -0.13 -13.59
CA SER A 216 -10.60 0.89 -14.05
C SER A 216 -10.27 1.84 -12.89
N ALA A 217 -9.08 2.43 -12.94
CA ALA A 217 -8.66 3.40 -11.94
C ALA A 217 -7.73 4.46 -12.53
N VAL A 218 -7.75 5.64 -11.91
CA VAL A 218 -6.81 6.73 -12.15
C VAL A 218 -6.28 7.21 -10.80
N ALA A 219 -4.96 7.42 -10.71
CA ALA A 219 -4.28 7.85 -9.50
C ALA A 219 -3.38 9.04 -9.76
N ALA A 220 -3.28 9.95 -8.79
CA ALA A 220 -2.38 11.10 -8.88
C ALA A 220 -1.58 11.28 -7.58
N PRO A 221 -0.34 11.82 -7.67
CA PRO A 221 0.51 12.05 -6.53
C PRO A 221 0.02 13.22 -5.67
N VAL A 222 0.26 13.12 -4.36
CA VAL A 222 0.12 14.19 -3.40
C VAL A 222 1.48 14.41 -2.77
N PHE A 223 1.98 15.64 -2.80
CA PHE A 223 3.30 16.01 -2.32
C PHE A 223 3.23 16.80 -1.01
N ASP A 224 4.25 16.64 -0.17
CA ASP A 224 4.46 17.46 1.02
C ASP A 224 5.19 18.77 0.67
N ARG A 225 5.45 19.62 1.67
CA ARG A 225 6.13 20.91 1.50
C ARG A 225 7.58 20.78 1.01
N GLU A 226 8.22 19.63 1.24
CA GLU A 226 9.57 19.32 0.77
C GLU A 226 9.58 18.79 -0.68
N GLY A 227 8.41 18.52 -1.27
CA GLY A 227 8.26 17.92 -2.59
C GLY A 227 8.37 16.39 -2.61
N ASN A 228 8.38 15.74 -1.45
CA ASN A 228 8.32 14.28 -1.39
C ASN A 228 6.90 13.78 -1.60
N LEU A 229 6.78 12.55 -2.10
CA LEU A 229 5.47 11.90 -2.22
C LEU A 229 4.90 11.57 -0.84
N ALA A 230 3.92 12.36 -0.40
CA ALA A 230 3.22 12.19 0.87
C ALA A 230 2.16 11.07 0.80
N GLY A 231 1.60 10.85 -0.37
CA GLY A 231 0.62 9.80 -0.62
C GLY A 231 0.05 9.86 -2.03
N VAL A 232 -0.92 8.99 -2.29
CA VAL A 232 -1.55 8.88 -3.62
C VAL A 232 -3.06 8.89 -3.47
N MET A 233 -3.71 9.75 -4.22
CA MET A 233 -5.16 9.79 -4.37
C MET A 233 -5.58 8.99 -5.59
N THR A 234 -6.55 8.11 -5.44
CA THR A 234 -7.02 7.23 -6.51
C THR A 234 -8.54 7.28 -6.60
N VAL A 235 -9.06 7.40 -7.82
CA VAL A 235 -10.47 7.19 -8.16
C VAL A 235 -10.59 5.91 -8.95
N LEU A 236 -11.65 5.12 -8.70
CA LEU A 236 -11.87 3.84 -9.34
C LEU A 236 -13.36 3.59 -9.57
N GLY A 237 -13.66 2.89 -10.66
CA GLY A 237 -15.01 2.56 -11.05
C GLY A 237 -15.05 1.33 -11.96
N LEU A 238 -16.26 0.95 -12.38
CA LEU A 238 -16.44 -0.15 -13.32
C LEU A 238 -15.88 0.21 -14.69
N LEU A 239 -15.21 -0.75 -15.34
CA LEU A 239 -14.63 -0.62 -16.68
C LEU A 239 -15.63 -0.03 -17.70
N GLN A 240 -16.90 -0.43 -17.58
CA GLN A 240 -17.98 0.13 -18.39
C GLN A 240 -18.40 1.50 -17.82
N GLY A 241 -18.13 2.55 -18.60
CA GLY A 241 -18.50 3.93 -18.23
C GLY A 241 -17.46 4.71 -17.44
N PHE A 242 -16.31 4.10 -17.10
CA PHE A 242 -15.19 4.80 -16.47
C PHE A 242 -14.14 5.21 -17.52
N ASP A 243 -13.94 6.51 -17.68
CA ASP A 243 -12.88 7.03 -18.56
C ASP A 243 -11.52 7.02 -17.85
N ALA A 244 -10.74 5.95 -18.09
CA ALA A 244 -9.38 5.82 -17.58
C ALA A 244 -8.33 6.51 -18.47
N SER A 245 -8.74 7.32 -19.47
CA SER A 245 -7.81 8.05 -20.31
C SER A 245 -6.95 9.02 -19.46
N PRO A 246 -5.63 9.08 -19.65
CA PRO A 246 -4.77 10.02 -18.94
C PRO A 246 -5.11 11.50 -19.17
N LYS A 247 -5.84 11.81 -20.25
CA LYS A 247 -6.32 13.16 -20.59
C LYS A 247 -7.83 13.32 -20.36
N GLY A 248 -8.50 12.29 -19.86
CA GLY A 248 -9.93 12.25 -19.64
C GLY A 248 -10.39 13.00 -18.39
N ALA A 249 -11.70 13.04 -18.20
CA ALA A 249 -12.33 13.77 -17.08
C ALA A 249 -11.85 13.26 -15.71
N MET A 250 -11.76 11.92 -15.51
CA MET A 250 -11.30 11.33 -14.24
C MET A 250 -9.87 11.73 -13.91
N ALA A 251 -8.97 11.70 -14.90
CA ALA A 251 -7.57 12.10 -14.71
C ALA A 251 -7.45 13.60 -14.40
N ASN A 252 -8.25 14.44 -15.03
CA ASN A 252 -8.28 15.87 -14.73
C ASN A 252 -8.78 16.13 -13.31
N ALA A 253 -9.87 15.48 -12.90
CA ALA A 253 -10.42 15.61 -11.56
C ALA A 253 -9.41 15.17 -10.48
N VAL A 254 -8.84 13.96 -10.58
CA VAL A 254 -7.92 13.46 -9.57
C VAL A 254 -6.64 14.31 -9.48
N ARG A 255 -6.07 14.74 -10.61
CA ARG A 255 -4.88 15.64 -10.61
C ARG A 255 -5.18 16.98 -9.94
N ARG A 256 -6.32 17.59 -10.27
CA ARG A 256 -6.72 18.88 -9.70
C ARG A 256 -6.89 18.77 -8.18
N VAL A 257 -7.63 17.77 -7.72
CA VAL A 257 -7.89 17.56 -6.29
C VAL A 257 -6.61 17.18 -5.55
N SER A 258 -5.77 16.31 -6.11
CA SER A 258 -4.46 15.96 -5.52
C SER A 258 -3.52 17.15 -5.41
N ARG A 259 -3.48 18.03 -6.42
CA ARG A 259 -2.70 19.27 -6.37
C ARG A 259 -3.16 20.17 -5.23
N ARG A 260 -4.45 20.41 -5.09
CA ARG A 260 -5.01 21.23 -4.01
C ARG A 260 -4.70 20.65 -2.62
N LEU A 261 -4.74 19.32 -2.47
CA LEU A 261 -4.29 18.68 -1.24
C LEU A 261 -2.78 18.91 -1.00
N SER A 262 -1.96 18.81 -2.04
CA SER A 262 -0.51 19.10 -1.94
C SER A 262 -0.27 20.55 -1.51
N GLU A 263 -0.98 21.51 -2.11
CA GLU A 263 -0.93 22.93 -1.71
C GLU A 263 -1.33 23.13 -0.24
N LYS A 264 -2.36 22.41 0.22
CA LYS A 264 -2.78 22.41 1.64
C LYS A 264 -1.71 21.85 2.57
N LEU A 265 -0.87 20.93 2.08
CA LEU A 265 0.29 20.37 2.79
C LEU A 265 1.54 21.25 2.68
N GLY A 266 1.43 22.42 2.04
CA GLY A 266 2.52 23.40 1.89
C GLY A 266 3.40 23.17 0.66
N TYR A 267 3.01 22.28 -0.26
CA TYR A 267 3.70 22.13 -1.54
C TYR A 267 3.46 23.37 -2.41
N SER A 268 4.53 24.02 -2.84
CA SER A 268 4.48 25.09 -3.85
C SER A 268 5.21 24.59 -5.10
N ILE A 269 4.53 24.64 -6.23
CA ILE A 269 5.21 24.46 -7.52
C ILE A 269 6.22 25.61 -7.63
N ARG A 270 7.51 25.33 -7.57
CA ARG A 270 8.53 26.28 -8.00
C ARG A 270 8.45 26.30 -9.51
N ASP A 271 7.92 27.41 -10.08
CA ASP A 271 8.06 27.68 -11.50
C ASP A 271 9.57 27.78 -11.78
N GLU A 272 10.14 26.72 -12.42
CA GLU A 272 11.46 26.76 -13.03
C GLU A 272 11.35 27.27 -14.47
#